data_ccb0ea70e3b4acbe9322d1e6ef966740
#
_entry.id   ccb0ea70e3b4acbe9322d1e6ef966740
#
_cell.length_a   1.000
_cell.length_b   1.000
_cell.length_c   1.000
_cell.angle_alpha   90.00
_cell.angle_beta   90.00
_cell.angle_gamma   90.00
#
_symmetry.space_group_name_H-M   'P 1'
#
loop_
_entity.id
_entity.type
_entity.pdbx_description
1 polymer ?
#
loop_
_entity_poly.entity_id
_entity_poly.type
_entity_poly.pdbx_seq_one_letter_code
_entity_poly.pdbx_strand_id
1 'polypeptide(L)'
;MGVTIHYRGRLNNISLLPELEEELIDLAKSMGWNYVKFDDDWNEELHYTQEIKDGSLQMDGNLGLKGIVIIPPGSEPINFTVDPTGQLSSFFRQMSIIDKVTAEAMDWVFCKMQFAEISVHIWIVELLKYLKKKYFHDLEVHDEGEYWETGNVKTLQEKRETINTAMDKFSGAFESGEFAGQKNASAEEIVNNIESFFKKFIQKKKKKE
;
A
#
# COMPACT_ATOMS: atom_id res chain seq x y z
N MET A 1 3.04 -10.14 -6.19
CA MET A 1 1.88 -9.49 -6.84
C MET A 1 0.69 -9.62 -5.92
N GLY A 2 -0.21 -8.67 -5.89
CA GLY A 2 -1.40 -8.64 -5.04
C GLY A 2 -2.29 -7.51 -5.50
N VAL A 3 -3.50 -7.39 -4.96
CA VAL A 3 -4.35 -6.22 -5.17
C VAL A 3 -3.88 -5.12 -4.24
N THR A 4 -3.48 -3.99 -4.79
CA THR A 4 -2.94 -2.83 -4.07
C THR A 4 -3.81 -1.60 -4.37
N ILE A 5 -4.02 -0.77 -3.37
CA ILE A 5 -4.61 0.56 -3.53
C ILE A 5 -3.46 1.56 -3.39
N HIS A 6 -3.26 2.36 -4.43
CA HIS A 6 -2.30 3.47 -4.44
C HIS A 6 -3.07 4.77 -4.37
N TYR A 7 -2.58 5.71 -3.59
CA TYR A 7 -3.22 7.02 -3.46
C TYR A 7 -2.20 8.11 -3.16
N ARG A 8 -2.50 9.32 -3.60
CA ARG A 8 -1.72 10.53 -3.29
C ARG A 8 -2.65 11.73 -3.27
N GLY A 9 -2.29 12.76 -2.56
CA GLY A 9 -3.07 13.99 -2.47
C GLY A 9 -2.52 14.90 -1.40
N ARG A 10 -3.07 16.09 -1.32
CA ARG A 10 -2.70 17.10 -0.34
C ARG A 10 -3.91 17.51 0.47
N LEU A 11 -3.72 17.66 1.77
CA LEU A 11 -4.72 18.19 2.68
C LEU A 11 -5.12 19.61 2.23
N ASN A 12 -6.41 19.87 2.08
CA ASN A 12 -6.91 21.17 1.57
C ASN A 12 -6.42 22.35 2.40
N ASN A 13 -6.27 22.12 3.70
CA ASN A 13 -5.71 23.07 4.66
C ASN A 13 -5.10 22.28 5.82
N ILE A 14 -3.85 22.59 6.16
CA ILE A 14 -3.14 21.90 7.24
C ILE A 14 -3.84 22.04 8.60
N SER A 15 -4.62 23.10 8.82
CA SER A 15 -5.43 23.27 10.03
C SER A 15 -6.53 22.23 10.21
N LEU A 16 -6.86 21.45 9.18
CA LEU A 16 -7.83 20.35 9.25
C LEU A 16 -7.20 19.05 9.78
N LEU A 17 -5.88 19.01 9.96
CA LEU A 17 -5.20 17.80 10.41
C LEU A 17 -5.71 17.27 11.76
N PRO A 18 -5.93 18.08 12.79
CA PRO A 18 -6.46 17.57 14.06
C PRO A 18 -7.86 16.95 13.92
N GLU A 19 -8.74 17.54 13.10
CA GLU A 19 -10.07 17.01 12.84
C GLU A 19 -10.00 15.67 12.08
N LEU A 20 -9.14 15.58 11.07
CA LEU A 20 -8.88 14.34 10.33
C LEU A 20 -8.37 13.24 11.25
N GLU A 21 -7.41 13.55 12.11
CA GLU A 21 -6.87 12.59 13.08
C GLU A 21 -7.94 12.05 14.02
N GLU A 22 -8.78 12.94 14.59
CA GLU A 22 -9.86 12.55 15.49
C GLU A 22 -10.85 11.60 14.79
N GLU A 23 -11.31 11.96 13.60
CA GLU A 23 -12.22 11.09 12.82
C GLU A 23 -11.60 9.73 12.49
N LEU A 24 -10.34 9.69 12.08
CA LEU A 24 -9.68 8.44 11.74
C LEU A 24 -9.44 7.56 12.98
N ILE A 25 -9.16 8.15 14.14
CA ILE A 25 -9.06 7.43 15.40
C ILE A 25 -10.41 6.83 15.79
N ASP A 26 -11.48 7.61 15.69
CA ASP A 26 -12.82 7.14 16.04
C ASP A 26 -13.30 6.03 15.09
N LEU A 27 -12.99 6.16 13.80
CA LEU A 27 -13.23 5.10 12.81
C LEU A 27 -12.46 3.83 13.17
N ALA A 28 -11.17 3.91 13.42
CA ALA A 28 -10.35 2.76 13.79
C ALA A 28 -10.89 2.07 15.05
N LYS A 29 -11.24 2.84 16.08
CA LYS A 29 -11.86 2.32 17.32
C LYS A 29 -13.20 1.63 17.05
N SER A 30 -14.07 2.24 16.24
CA SER A 30 -15.37 1.68 15.91
C SER A 30 -15.29 0.35 15.17
N MET A 31 -14.24 0.19 14.34
CA MET A 31 -13.95 -1.04 13.60
C MET A 31 -13.17 -2.08 14.43
N GLY A 32 -12.70 -1.72 15.64
CA GLY A 32 -11.82 -2.54 16.42
C GLY A 32 -10.43 -2.74 15.80
N TRP A 33 -9.97 -1.77 14.99
CA TRP A 33 -8.69 -1.83 14.32
C TRP A 33 -7.62 -1.07 15.11
N ASN A 34 -6.40 -1.58 15.07
CA ASN A 34 -5.26 -0.90 15.66
C ASN A 34 -4.88 0.33 14.83
N TYR A 35 -4.28 1.31 15.48
CA TYR A 35 -3.74 2.48 14.81
C TYR A 35 -2.48 2.98 15.52
N VAL A 36 -1.66 3.74 14.80
CA VAL A 36 -0.49 4.45 15.32
C VAL A 36 -0.63 5.93 14.97
N LYS A 37 -0.43 6.81 15.93
CA LYS A 37 -0.37 8.25 15.71
C LYS A 37 1.07 8.68 15.50
N PHE A 38 1.29 9.51 14.48
CA PHE A 38 2.53 10.24 14.24
C PHE A 38 2.32 11.72 14.61
N ASP A 39 3.26 12.29 15.36
CA ASP A 39 3.22 13.68 15.78
C ASP A 39 4.64 14.26 15.87
N ASP A 40 5.39 14.12 14.78
CA ASP A 40 6.78 14.55 14.65
C ASP A 40 6.87 16.10 14.71
N ASP A 41 8.01 16.61 15.17
CA ASP A 41 8.24 18.06 15.20
C ASP A 41 8.67 18.56 13.81
N TRP A 42 7.83 19.36 13.17
CA TRP A 42 8.10 19.96 11.88
C TRP A 42 9.17 21.06 11.86
N ASN A 43 9.61 21.52 13.06
CA ASN A 43 10.67 22.51 13.21
C ASN A 43 12.04 21.88 13.42
N GLU A 44 12.10 20.58 13.67
CA GLU A 44 13.35 19.85 13.84
C GLU A 44 13.84 19.26 12.50
N GLU A 45 15.15 19.05 12.41
CA GLU A 45 15.76 18.41 11.25
C GLU A 45 15.29 16.97 11.10
N LEU A 46 15.01 16.57 9.86
CA LEU A 46 14.62 15.20 9.55
C LEU A 46 15.78 14.25 9.76
N HIS A 47 15.55 13.21 10.54
CA HIS A 47 16.52 12.14 10.77
C HIS A 47 15.82 10.85 11.17
N TYR A 48 16.49 9.72 10.96
CA TYR A 48 16.02 8.45 11.50
C TYR A 48 17.18 7.54 11.81
N THR A 49 16.95 6.60 12.71
CA THR A 49 17.80 5.45 12.97
C THR A 49 16.98 4.19 12.86
N GLN A 50 17.62 3.10 12.47
CA GLN A 50 16.96 1.80 12.42
C GLN A 50 17.87 0.75 13.06
N GLU A 51 17.28 -0.08 13.90
CA GLU A 51 17.97 -1.21 14.51
C GLU A 51 17.10 -2.47 14.47
N ILE A 52 17.73 -3.62 14.42
CA ILE A 52 17.03 -4.90 14.58
C ILE A 52 17.14 -5.31 16.04
N LYS A 53 16.00 -5.33 16.74
CA LYS A 53 15.93 -5.74 18.13
C LYS A 53 14.90 -6.87 18.26
N ASP A 54 15.32 -7.97 18.86
CA ASP A 54 14.50 -9.18 19.02
C ASP A 54 13.87 -9.69 17.70
N GLY A 55 14.61 -9.55 16.59
CA GLY A 55 14.15 -9.95 15.24
C GLY A 55 13.15 -9.00 14.60
N SER A 56 12.82 -7.89 15.25
CA SER A 56 11.93 -6.84 14.72
C SER A 56 12.73 -5.59 14.37
N LEU A 57 12.40 -4.99 13.22
CA LEU A 57 12.93 -3.68 12.84
C LEU A 57 12.28 -2.61 13.72
N GLN A 58 13.08 -1.89 14.47
CA GLN A 58 12.67 -0.71 15.23
C GLN A 58 13.20 0.54 14.53
N MET A 59 12.37 1.55 14.46
CA MET A 59 12.74 2.85 13.91
C MET A 59 12.50 3.91 14.96
N ASP A 60 13.42 4.86 15.05
CA ASP A 60 13.34 6.03 15.91
C ASP A 60 13.85 7.25 15.15
N GLY A 61 13.34 8.43 15.48
CA GLY A 61 13.72 9.66 14.84
C GLY A 61 12.57 10.60 14.56
N ASN A 62 12.88 11.68 13.83
CA ASN A 62 11.92 12.68 13.35
C ASN A 62 11.81 12.57 11.82
N LEU A 63 10.76 11.94 11.32
CA LEU A 63 10.48 11.82 9.90
C LEU A 63 9.68 13.01 9.34
N GLY A 64 9.27 13.94 10.20
CA GLY A 64 8.43 15.08 9.83
C GLY A 64 7.01 14.67 9.43
N LEU A 65 6.50 13.58 10.00
CA LEU A 65 5.16 13.07 9.71
C LEU A 65 4.20 13.37 10.86
N LYS A 66 3.00 13.86 10.51
CA LYS A 66 1.87 13.95 11.43
C LYS A 66 0.66 13.27 10.83
N GLY A 67 -0.16 12.66 11.68
CA GLY A 67 -1.38 11.96 11.25
C GLY A 67 -1.48 10.55 11.81
N ILE A 68 -2.24 9.70 11.11
CA ILE A 68 -2.63 8.38 11.59
C ILE A 68 -2.28 7.30 10.57
N VAL A 69 -1.76 6.19 11.07
CA VAL A 69 -1.62 4.94 10.35
C VAL A 69 -2.63 3.95 10.94
N ILE A 70 -3.56 3.45 10.15
CA ILE A 70 -4.55 2.45 10.57
C ILE A 70 -4.08 1.08 10.11
N ILE A 71 -4.32 0.04 10.93
CA ILE A 71 -3.88 -1.34 10.67
C ILE A 71 -5.12 -2.24 10.55
N PRO A 72 -5.73 -2.34 9.35
CA PRO A 72 -6.87 -3.22 9.14
C PRO A 72 -6.43 -4.70 9.13
N PRO A 73 -7.33 -5.63 9.43
CA PRO A 73 -7.00 -7.05 9.44
C PRO A 73 -6.70 -7.57 8.02
N GLY A 74 -5.58 -8.30 7.88
CA GLY A 74 -5.19 -8.96 6.63
C GLY A 74 -4.68 -8.04 5.52
N SER A 75 -4.52 -6.74 5.78
CA SER A 75 -3.91 -5.78 4.84
C SER A 75 -2.60 -5.22 5.38
N GLU A 76 -1.85 -4.55 4.51
CA GLU A 76 -0.82 -3.65 4.97
C GLU A 76 -1.44 -2.42 5.67
N PRO A 77 -0.67 -1.72 6.54
CA PRO A 77 -1.14 -0.49 7.16
C PRO A 77 -1.52 0.59 6.12
N ILE A 78 -2.58 1.35 6.43
CA ILE A 78 -3.01 2.49 5.62
C ILE A 78 -2.47 3.75 6.24
N ASN A 79 -1.73 4.54 5.47
CA ASN A 79 -1.10 5.76 5.93
C ASN A 79 -1.97 6.99 5.58
N PHE A 80 -2.42 7.68 6.59
CA PHE A 80 -3.01 9.02 6.50
C PHE A 80 -2.12 10.05 7.21
N THR A 81 -0.81 9.88 7.02
CA THR A 81 0.20 10.82 7.51
C THR A 81 0.52 11.84 6.43
N VAL A 82 0.80 13.07 6.85
CA VAL A 82 1.17 14.18 5.97
C VAL A 82 2.51 14.78 6.40
N ASP A 83 3.23 15.31 5.41
CA ASP A 83 4.42 16.13 5.63
C ASP A 83 4.05 17.60 5.96
N PRO A 84 5.01 18.48 6.27
CA PRO A 84 4.75 19.89 6.59
C PRO A 84 4.02 20.68 5.50
N THR A 85 4.03 20.19 4.26
CA THR A 85 3.29 20.82 3.14
C THR A 85 1.84 20.35 3.05
N GLY A 86 1.43 19.40 3.91
CA GLY A 86 0.13 18.75 3.87
C GLY A 86 0.02 17.62 2.83
N GLN A 87 1.11 17.26 2.16
CA GLN A 87 1.13 16.16 1.20
C GLN A 87 1.06 14.82 1.95
N LEU A 88 0.16 13.91 1.52
CA LEU A 88 0.15 12.53 1.99
C LEU A 88 1.52 11.90 1.77
N SER A 89 2.09 11.35 2.81
CA SER A 89 3.45 10.84 2.80
C SER A 89 3.59 9.64 3.72
N SER A 90 4.32 8.63 3.26
CA SER A 90 4.68 7.48 4.07
C SER A 90 6.07 7.64 4.68
N PHE A 91 6.36 6.85 5.70
CA PHE A 91 7.71 6.80 6.28
C PHE A 91 8.76 6.39 5.24
N PHE A 92 8.45 5.53 4.28
CA PHE A 92 9.38 5.16 3.20
C PHE A 92 9.77 6.37 2.33
N ARG A 93 8.78 7.24 2.01
CA ARG A 93 9.05 8.46 1.27
C ARG A 93 9.95 9.40 2.06
N GLN A 94 9.70 9.58 3.35
CA GLN A 94 10.53 10.46 4.19
C GLN A 94 11.95 9.92 4.36
N MET A 95 12.11 8.62 4.58
CA MET A 95 13.43 7.98 4.58
C MET A 95 14.19 8.24 3.27
N SER A 96 13.53 8.08 2.12
CA SER A 96 14.17 8.35 0.83
C SER A 96 14.60 9.80 0.64
N ILE A 97 13.86 10.76 1.21
CA ILE A 97 14.23 12.17 1.21
C ILE A 97 15.49 12.40 2.07
N ILE A 98 15.52 11.81 3.28
CA ILE A 98 16.67 11.88 4.19
C ILE A 98 17.92 11.27 3.53
N ASP A 99 17.76 10.12 2.90
CA ASP A 99 18.83 9.37 2.22
C ASP A 99 19.19 9.97 0.84
N LYS A 100 18.49 11.03 0.41
CA LYS A 100 18.67 11.68 -0.91
C LYS A 100 18.49 10.72 -2.09
N VAL A 101 17.65 9.71 -1.92
CA VAL A 101 17.23 8.79 -2.97
C VAL A 101 15.95 9.33 -3.60
N THR A 102 15.98 9.73 -4.87
CA THR A 102 14.81 10.23 -5.58
C THR A 102 14.21 9.13 -6.46
N ALA A 103 12.96 8.75 -6.18
CA ALA A 103 12.18 7.91 -7.08
C ALA A 103 10.75 8.46 -7.14
N GLU A 104 10.27 8.79 -8.34
CA GLU A 104 8.88 9.25 -8.59
C GLU A 104 7.82 8.28 -8.04
N ALA A 105 8.15 6.98 -8.01
CA ALA A 105 7.28 5.95 -7.44
C ALA A 105 7.00 6.13 -5.94
N MET A 106 7.82 6.92 -5.23
CA MET A 106 7.65 7.16 -3.79
C MET A 106 6.65 8.29 -3.47
N ASP A 107 6.13 8.99 -4.48
CA ASP A 107 5.08 10.01 -4.29
C ASP A 107 3.70 9.39 -4.02
N TRP A 108 3.57 8.10 -4.26
CA TRP A 108 2.35 7.36 -3.96
C TRP A 108 2.44 6.65 -2.62
N VAL A 109 1.42 6.85 -1.81
CA VAL A 109 1.16 5.98 -0.66
C VAL A 109 0.43 4.74 -1.17
N PHE A 110 0.71 3.58 -0.61
CA PHE A 110 0.06 2.34 -1.02
C PHE A 110 -0.35 1.48 0.17
N CYS A 111 -1.35 0.65 -0.06
CA CYS A 111 -1.81 -0.35 0.88
C CYS A 111 -2.13 -1.64 0.13
N LYS A 112 -1.41 -2.71 0.43
CA LYS A 112 -1.63 -4.01 -0.20
C LYS A 112 -2.75 -4.76 0.51
N MET A 113 -3.75 -5.18 -0.28
CA MET A 113 -5.01 -5.74 0.19
C MET A 113 -5.12 -7.25 -0.05
N GLN A 114 -4.03 -7.92 -0.43
CA GLN A 114 -4.05 -9.30 -0.94
C GLN A 114 -4.70 -10.31 0.01
N PHE A 115 -4.45 -10.17 1.32
CA PHE A 115 -4.94 -11.12 2.34
C PHE A 115 -6.13 -10.60 3.13
N ALA A 116 -6.57 -9.36 2.88
CA ALA A 116 -7.72 -8.78 3.53
C ALA A 116 -9.03 -9.36 3.01
N GLU A 117 -10.07 -9.38 3.81
CA GLU A 117 -11.42 -9.64 3.34
C GLU A 117 -11.86 -8.60 2.30
N ILE A 118 -12.73 -8.99 1.36
CA ILE A 118 -13.27 -8.08 0.32
C ILE A 118 -13.97 -6.88 0.96
N SER A 119 -14.67 -7.11 2.06
CA SER A 119 -15.32 -6.05 2.85
C SER A 119 -14.35 -4.99 3.34
N VAL A 120 -13.13 -5.36 3.72
CA VAL A 120 -12.08 -4.42 4.15
C VAL A 120 -11.62 -3.56 2.97
N HIS A 121 -11.43 -4.16 1.79
CA HIS A 121 -11.07 -3.42 0.58
C HIS A 121 -12.15 -2.39 0.22
N ILE A 122 -13.41 -2.82 0.19
CA ILE A 122 -14.55 -1.94 -0.07
C ILE A 122 -14.59 -0.79 0.93
N TRP A 123 -14.45 -1.10 2.22
CA TRP A 123 -14.47 -0.11 3.28
C TRP A 123 -13.37 0.97 3.10
N ILE A 124 -12.16 0.53 2.75
CA ILE A 124 -11.03 1.44 2.51
C ILE A 124 -11.31 2.35 1.31
N VAL A 125 -11.80 1.81 0.22
CA VAL A 125 -12.16 2.61 -0.96
C VAL A 125 -13.25 3.64 -0.62
N GLU A 126 -14.29 3.25 0.12
CA GLU A 126 -15.34 4.18 0.53
C GLU A 126 -14.81 5.24 1.52
N LEU A 127 -13.89 4.88 2.42
CA LEU A 127 -13.19 5.85 3.26
C LEU A 127 -12.40 6.84 2.41
N LEU A 128 -11.62 6.39 1.44
CA LEU A 128 -10.87 7.28 0.54
C LEU A 128 -11.80 8.22 -0.25
N LYS A 129 -12.97 7.75 -0.71
CA LYS A 129 -13.99 8.58 -1.36
C LYS A 129 -14.53 9.65 -0.42
N TYR A 130 -14.79 9.30 0.83
CA TYR A 130 -15.21 10.24 1.86
C TYR A 130 -14.13 11.29 2.13
N LEU A 131 -12.89 10.87 2.37
CA LEU A 131 -11.75 11.74 2.64
C LEU A 131 -11.46 12.68 1.46
N LYS A 132 -11.60 12.20 0.22
CA LYS A 132 -11.50 13.03 -0.98
C LYS A 132 -12.46 14.20 -0.96
N LYS A 133 -13.69 13.98 -0.57
CA LYS A 133 -14.73 15.04 -0.52
C LYS A 133 -14.49 16.05 0.60
N LYS A 134 -13.97 15.60 1.73
CA LYS A 134 -13.89 16.43 2.94
C LYS A 134 -12.51 17.07 3.10
N TYR A 135 -11.44 16.32 2.89
CA TYR A 135 -10.08 16.71 3.30
C TYR A 135 -9.09 16.87 2.16
N PHE A 136 -9.23 16.09 1.07
CA PHE A 136 -8.23 15.97 0.02
C PHE A 136 -8.87 16.12 -1.37
N HIS A 137 -9.25 17.33 -1.78
CA HIS A 137 -9.98 17.52 -3.05
C HIS A 137 -9.19 17.07 -4.28
N ASP A 138 -7.86 17.06 -4.21
CA ASP A 138 -6.94 16.61 -5.25
C ASP A 138 -6.55 15.13 -5.14
N LEU A 139 -7.19 14.35 -4.23
CA LEU A 139 -6.86 12.94 -4.03
C LEU A 139 -6.97 12.16 -5.35
N GLU A 140 -5.87 11.58 -5.75
CA GLU A 140 -5.81 10.60 -6.82
C GLU A 140 -5.72 9.20 -6.22
N VAL A 141 -6.48 8.26 -6.76
CA VAL A 141 -6.49 6.86 -6.31
C VAL A 141 -6.38 5.97 -7.53
N HIS A 142 -5.52 4.98 -7.45
CA HIS A 142 -5.42 3.88 -8.39
C HIS A 142 -5.63 2.57 -7.65
N ASP A 143 -6.75 1.91 -7.92
CA ASP A 143 -7.14 0.65 -7.30
C ASP A 143 -6.95 -0.50 -8.29
N GLU A 144 -5.98 -1.38 -8.05
CA GLU A 144 -5.76 -2.56 -8.89
C GLU A 144 -6.96 -3.53 -8.89
N GLY A 145 -7.84 -3.42 -7.87
CA GLY A 145 -9.10 -4.15 -7.77
C GLY A 145 -10.24 -3.56 -8.62
N GLU A 146 -10.04 -2.37 -9.19
CA GLU A 146 -11.01 -1.62 -10.01
C GLU A 146 -12.33 -1.29 -9.28
N TYR A 147 -12.37 -1.42 -7.94
CA TYR A 147 -13.58 -1.07 -7.19
C TYR A 147 -13.75 0.45 -7.04
N TRP A 148 -12.66 1.20 -6.97
CA TRP A 148 -12.70 2.67 -6.94
C TRP A 148 -13.46 3.24 -8.14
N GLU A 149 -13.18 2.75 -9.34
CA GLU A 149 -13.75 3.24 -10.59
C GLU A 149 -15.15 2.68 -10.84
N THR A 150 -15.35 1.38 -10.54
CA THR A 150 -16.55 0.66 -10.96
C THR A 150 -17.63 0.57 -9.89
N GLY A 151 -17.25 0.58 -8.61
CA GLY A 151 -18.14 0.23 -7.50
C GLY A 151 -18.67 -1.21 -7.56
N ASN A 152 -18.08 -2.06 -8.40
CA ASN A 152 -18.57 -3.41 -8.67
C ASN A 152 -17.81 -4.47 -7.90
N VAL A 153 -18.47 -5.03 -6.89
CA VAL A 153 -17.90 -6.08 -6.03
C VAL A 153 -17.50 -7.33 -6.82
N LYS A 154 -18.25 -7.67 -7.87
CA LYS A 154 -17.94 -8.85 -8.69
C LYS A 154 -16.64 -8.65 -9.45
N THR A 155 -16.41 -7.47 -10.01
CA THR A 155 -15.13 -7.12 -10.68
C THR A 155 -13.96 -7.25 -9.70
N LEU A 156 -14.09 -6.73 -8.49
CA LEU A 156 -13.07 -6.86 -7.44
C LEU A 156 -12.79 -8.34 -7.09
N GLN A 157 -13.83 -9.15 -6.95
CA GLN A 157 -13.68 -10.59 -6.70
C GLN A 157 -12.93 -11.30 -7.81
N GLU A 158 -13.33 -11.08 -9.07
CA GLU A 158 -12.69 -11.68 -10.25
C GLU A 158 -11.21 -11.30 -10.38
N LYS A 159 -10.87 -10.03 -10.09
CA LYS A 159 -9.47 -9.56 -10.07
C LYS A 159 -8.66 -10.30 -9.00
N ARG A 160 -9.17 -10.39 -7.78
CA ARG A 160 -8.50 -11.09 -6.68
C ARG A 160 -8.32 -12.58 -6.98
N GLU A 161 -9.35 -13.27 -7.44
CA GLU A 161 -9.28 -14.69 -7.82
C GLU A 161 -8.25 -14.91 -8.93
N THR A 162 -8.16 -13.99 -9.88
CA THR A 162 -7.18 -14.08 -10.97
C THR A 162 -5.75 -14.03 -10.42
N ILE A 163 -5.48 -13.11 -9.51
CA ILE A 163 -4.16 -12.96 -8.90
C ILE A 163 -3.84 -14.17 -8.01
N ASN A 164 -4.77 -14.60 -7.15
CA ASN A 164 -4.57 -15.77 -6.30
C ASN A 164 -4.29 -17.03 -7.14
N THR A 165 -5.07 -17.27 -8.19
CA THR A 165 -4.84 -18.40 -9.09
C THR A 165 -3.47 -18.33 -9.79
N ALA A 166 -2.99 -17.14 -10.14
CA ALA A 166 -1.67 -16.95 -10.72
C ALA A 166 -0.56 -17.25 -9.69
N MET A 167 -0.74 -16.83 -8.46
CA MET A 167 0.20 -17.09 -7.35
C MET A 167 0.26 -18.57 -7.00
N ASP A 168 -0.88 -19.26 -6.89
CA ASP A 168 -0.94 -20.70 -6.60
C ASP A 168 -0.22 -21.51 -7.69
N LYS A 169 -0.43 -21.16 -8.96
CA LYS A 169 0.27 -21.82 -10.07
C LYS A 169 1.76 -21.54 -10.07
N PHE A 170 2.15 -20.32 -9.71
CA PHE A 170 3.57 -19.97 -9.59
C PHE A 170 4.22 -20.76 -8.45
N SER A 171 3.60 -20.82 -7.26
CA SER A 171 4.07 -21.64 -6.14
C SER A 171 4.17 -23.11 -6.52
N GLY A 172 3.15 -23.66 -7.17
CA GLY A 172 3.15 -25.04 -7.63
C GLY A 172 4.27 -25.34 -8.66
N ALA A 173 4.52 -24.42 -9.59
CA ALA A 173 5.62 -24.53 -10.54
C ALA A 173 7.00 -24.43 -9.86
N PHE A 174 7.10 -23.62 -8.83
CA PHE A 174 8.32 -23.50 -8.02
C PHE A 174 8.57 -24.78 -7.20
N GLU A 175 7.55 -25.28 -6.51
CA GLU A 175 7.62 -26.51 -5.70
C GLU A 175 7.86 -27.77 -6.55
N SER A 176 7.28 -27.86 -7.75
CA SER A 176 7.48 -28.97 -8.67
C SER A 176 8.87 -29.01 -9.34
N GLY A 177 9.69 -27.98 -9.08
CA GLY A 177 11.03 -27.88 -9.65
C GLY A 177 11.04 -27.50 -11.14
N GLU A 178 9.93 -27.00 -11.69
CA GLU A 178 9.88 -26.51 -13.07
C GLU A 178 10.92 -25.40 -13.33
N PHE A 179 11.32 -24.70 -12.26
CA PHE A 179 12.42 -23.74 -12.24
C PHE A 179 13.76 -24.33 -11.73
N ALA A 180 13.78 -25.58 -11.24
CA ALA A 180 14.97 -26.19 -10.58
C ALA A 180 16.10 -26.59 -11.56
N GLY A 181 15.83 -26.60 -12.87
CA GLY A 181 16.86 -26.81 -13.89
C GLY A 181 17.91 -25.70 -13.99
N GLN A 182 17.75 -24.64 -13.18
CA GLN A 182 18.52 -23.41 -13.26
C GLN A 182 19.43 -23.19 -12.04
N LYS A 183 20.04 -24.25 -11.50
CA LYS A 183 20.98 -24.15 -10.34
C LYS A 183 22.11 -23.11 -10.52
N ASN A 184 22.33 -22.63 -11.76
CA ASN A 184 23.34 -21.64 -12.12
C ASN A 184 22.74 -20.41 -12.85
N ALA A 185 21.42 -20.21 -12.81
CA ALA A 185 20.81 -19.06 -13.47
C ALA A 185 21.18 -17.75 -12.73
N SER A 186 21.51 -16.73 -13.49
CA SER A 186 21.70 -15.39 -12.94
C SER A 186 20.37 -14.83 -12.39
N ALA A 187 20.45 -13.86 -11.48
CA ALA A 187 19.25 -13.18 -10.96
C ALA A 187 18.37 -12.62 -12.09
N GLU A 188 18.99 -12.12 -13.16
CA GLU A 188 18.31 -11.56 -14.33
C GLU A 188 17.56 -12.65 -15.13
N GLU A 189 18.14 -13.84 -15.31
CA GLU A 189 17.47 -14.97 -15.95
C GLU A 189 16.28 -15.46 -15.12
N ILE A 190 16.40 -15.50 -13.81
CA ILE A 190 15.30 -15.86 -12.90
C ILE A 190 14.15 -14.87 -13.05
N VAL A 191 14.42 -13.55 -13.02
CA VAL A 191 13.42 -12.50 -13.20
C VAL A 191 12.72 -12.63 -14.55
N ASN A 192 13.47 -12.79 -15.65
CA ASN A 192 12.93 -12.94 -16.99
C ASN A 192 12.02 -14.17 -17.13
N ASN A 193 12.36 -15.27 -16.47
CA ASN A 193 11.54 -16.49 -16.47
C ASN A 193 10.24 -16.30 -15.68
N ILE A 194 10.31 -15.65 -14.54
CA ILE A 194 9.13 -15.27 -13.73
C ILE A 194 8.20 -14.38 -14.56
N GLU A 195 8.71 -13.32 -15.17
CA GLU A 195 7.92 -12.45 -16.04
C GLU A 195 7.29 -13.19 -17.22
N SER A 196 8.05 -14.06 -17.88
CA SER A 196 7.57 -14.87 -18.99
C SER A 196 6.43 -15.81 -18.58
N PHE A 197 6.54 -16.44 -17.41
CA PHE A 197 5.49 -17.27 -16.83
C PHE A 197 4.19 -16.48 -16.63
N PHE A 198 4.26 -15.32 -16.00
CA PHE A 198 3.08 -14.48 -15.78
C PHE A 198 2.49 -13.92 -17.07
N LYS A 199 3.31 -13.46 -18.03
CA LYS A 199 2.85 -13.01 -19.35
C LYS A 199 2.07 -14.11 -20.09
N LYS A 200 2.58 -15.33 -20.09
CA LYS A 200 1.89 -16.51 -20.71
C LYS A 200 0.58 -16.83 -19.99
N PHE A 201 0.55 -16.72 -18.66
CA PHE A 201 -0.66 -16.97 -17.87
C PHE A 201 -1.79 -15.98 -18.19
N ILE A 202 -1.47 -14.69 -18.21
CA ILE A 202 -2.42 -13.61 -18.53
C ILE A 202 -2.95 -13.74 -19.97
N GLN A 203 -2.08 -14.05 -20.94
CA GLN A 203 -2.48 -14.23 -22.34
C GLN A 203 -3.39 -15.44 -22.55
N LYS A 204 -3.18 -16.55 -21.81
CA LYS A 204 -4.07 -17.72 -21.89
C LYS A 204 -5.48 -17.44 -21.36
N LYS A 205 -5.64 -16.54 -20.41
CA LYS A 205 -6.95 -16.15 -19.86
C LYS A 205 -7.73 -15.28 -20.84
N LYS A 206 -7.09 -14.28 -21.47
CA LYS A 206 -7.69 -13.42 -22.50
C LYS A 206 -8.15 -14.14 -23.77
N LYS A 207 -7.69 -15.36 -24.03
CA LYS A 207 -8.13 -16.19 -25.18
C LYS A 207 -9.30 -17.12 -24.84
N LYS A 208 -9.71 -17.19 -23.57
CA LYS A 208 -10.83 -18.05 -23.12
C LYS A 208 -12.10 -17.26 -22.78
N GLU A 209 -12.00 -15.94 -22.76
CA GLU A 209 -13.11 -14.98 -22.77
C GLU A 209 -13.47 -14.57 -24.22
#